data_456b2b5e466b6ca1c425ecaa3d7e11e2
#
_entry.id   456b2b5e466b6ca1c425ecaa3d7e11e2
#
_cell.length_a   1.000
_cell.length_b   1.000
_cell.length_c   1.000
_cell.angle_alpha   90.00
_cell.angle_beta   90.00
_cell.angle_gamma   90.00
#
_symmetry.space_group_name_H-M   'P 1'
#
loop_
_entity.id
_entity.type
_entity.pdbx_description
1 polymer ?
#
loop_
_entity_poly.entity_id
_entity_poly.type
_entity_poly.pdbx_seq_one_letter_code
_entity_poly.pdbx_strand_id
1 'polypeptide(L)'
;MRLRHPDGSTVHLAYCTNVHPAEDLPGIHGQLSGIAARVRNLLGTERLGLGLWLSQHAAADLLARPGELAGLRERLSELGMEVVTLNGFPYRGFHDEIVKYRVYAPDWADAERLRYTLGLAEILAALLPDDVTEGTISTLPLAWRTGWTAEKAAAVAANLDAAARGLRDLADRTGKTIRLGFEPEPGCIVETTPQATRLLADVDRDHLGVCLDACHLAVGFEEAAAAAGLGLPIVKLQASCALEAPPGSQDTLKAFDEPRFLHQTRSPSGFTDDLGEALAGGLPMGERWRVHFHVPLHAAPPPPLTTTAPYLREVLDALLGGPAPLTRHIEVETYTWNVLPGAPPDLAEGIAAELDWTRRQLAALGLKEL
;
A
#
# COMPACT_ATOMS: atom_id res chain seq x y z
N MET A 1 14.98 3.79 0.86
CA MET A 1 16.10 4.02 -0.12
C MET A 1 15.72 5.18 -1.01
N ARG A 2 16.69 5.93 -1.51
CA ARG A 2 16.46 7.09 -2.39
C ARG A 2 17.09 6.87 -3.75
N LEU A 3 16.36 7.22 -4.80
CA LEU A 3 16.84 7.13 -6.17
C LEU A 3 16.66 8.49 -6.85
N ARG A 4 17.59 8.86 -7.74
CA ARG A 4 17.53 10.04 -8.59
C ARG A 4 16.87 9.67 -9.92
N HIS A 5 15.72 10.27 -10.20
CA HIS A 5 15.08 10.20 -11.50
C HIS A 5 15.86 11.05 -12.52
N PRO A 6 15.80 10.76 -13.85
CA PRO A 6 16.50 11.53 -14.88
C PRO A 6 16.19 13.05 -14.89
N ASP A 7 15.01 13.48 -14.42
CA ASP A 7 14.66 14.91 -14.27
C ASP A 7 15.35 15.62 -13.09
N GLY A 8 16.10 14.87 -12.28
CA GLY A 8 16.78 15.36 -11.08
C GLY A 8 15.99 15.24 -9.78
N SER A 9 14.70 14.85 -9.79
CA SER A 9 13.91 14.66 -8.60
C SER A 9 14.30 13.38 -7.84
N THR A 10 14.03 13.36 -6.54
CA THR A 10 14.25 12.18 -5.69
C THR A 10 12.99 11.33 -5.65
N VAL A 11 13.14 10.03 -5.92
CA VAL A 11 12.12 9.00 -5.72
C VAL A 11 12.50 8.16 -4.51
N HIS A 12 11.55 7.92 -3.62
CA HIS A 12 11.72 7.13 -2.42
C HIS A 12 11.19 5.71 -2.63
N LEU A 13 12.00 4.71 -2.28
CA LEU A 13 11.61 3.30 -2.27
C LEU A 13 11.62 2.79 -0.84
N ALA A 14 10.52 2.21 -0.41
CA ALA A 14 10.28 1.64 0.91
C ALA A 14 9.67 0.24 0.80
N TYR A 15 9.61 -0.50 1.90
CA TYR A 15 8.70 -1.63 2.03
C TYR A 15 7.67 -1.38 3.13
N CYS A 16 6.47 -1.93 2.97
CA CYS A 16 5.38 -1.79 3.93
C CYS A 16 5.57 -2.70 5.14
N THR A 17 5.55 -2.12 6.33
CA THR A 17 5.72 -2.89 7.57
C THR A 17 4.44 -3.59 8.04
N ASN A 18 3.33 -3.48 7.33
CA ASN A 18 2.11 -4.24 7.62
C ASN A 18 2.30 -5.77 7.50
N VAL A 19 3.39 -6.22 6.90
CA VAL A 19 3.80 -7.63 6.88
C VAL A 19 4.23 -8.14 8.26
N HIS A 20 4.56 -7.26 9.20
CA HIS A 20 5.01 -7.61 10.54
C HIS A 20 3.85 -7.59 11.54
N PRO A 21 3.73 -8.61 12.42
CA PRO A 21 2.62 -8.73 13.37
C PRO A 21 2.79 -7.85 14.63
N ALA A 22 3.18 -6.58 14.45
CA ALA A 22 3.41 -5.67 15.58
C ALA A 22 2.39 -4.53 15.57
N GLU A 23 1.53 -4.51 16.59
CA GLU A 23 0.46 -3.51 16.77
C GLU A 23 0.68 -2.58 17.97
N ASP A 24 1.78 -2.76 18.71
CA ASP A 24 2.19 -1.89 19.82
C ASP A 24 3.61 -1.38 19.66
N LEU A 25 3.99 -0.37 20.43
CA LEU A 25 5.31 0.25 20.33
C LEU A 25 6.46 -0.72 20.64
N PRO A 26 6.40 -1.58 21.68
CA PRO A 26 7.44 -2.57 21.91
C PRO A 26 7.66 -3.51 20.73
N GLY A 27 6.58 -4.00 20.12
CA GLY A 27 6.63 -4.84 18.93
C GLY A 27 7.23 -4.11 17.73
N ILE A 28 6.83 -2.85 17.50
CA ILE A 28 7.38 -1.99 16.43
C ILE A 28 8.89 -1.81 16.62
N HIS A 29 9.36 -1.47 17.83
CA HIS A 29 10.79 -1.37 18.10
C HIS A 29 11.53 -2.71 17.91
N GLY A 30 10.90 -3.82 18.29
CA GLY A 30 11.44 -5.17 18.06
C GLY A 30 11.62 -5.49 16.58
N GLN A 31 10.63 -5.20 15.73
CA GLN A 31 10.73 -5.46 14.29
C GLN A 31 11.74 -4.54 13.59
N LEU A 32 11.88 -3.27 14.02
CA LEU A 32 12.91 -2.37 13.49
C LEU A 32 14.31 -2.90 13.78
N SER A 33 14.57 -3.31 15.03
CA SER A 33 15.88 -3.83 15.47
C SER A 33 16.17 -5.24 14.94
N GLY A 34 15.15 -6.03 14.65
CA GLY A 34 15.23 -7.40 14.16
C GLY A 34 15.18 -7.48 12.64
N ILE A 35 13.98 -7.65 12.10
CA ILE A 35 13.78 -7.95 10.67
C ILE A 35 14.24 -6.80 9.79
N ALA A 36 13.82 -5.55 10.07
CA ALA A 36 14.19 -4.42 9.23
C ALA A 36 15.71 -4.16 9.19
N ALA A 37 16.40 -4.31 10.33
CA ALA A 37 17.86 -4.21 10.37
C ALA A 37 18.52 -5.32 9.53
N ARG A 38 17.99 -6.55 9.54
CA ARG A 38 18.49 -7.64 8.68
C ARG A 38 18.23 -7.34 7.20
N VAL A 39 17.06 -6.85 6.82
CA VAL A 39 16.74 -6.43 5.44
C VAL A 39 17.76 -5.41 4.96
N ARG A 40 18.02 -4.37 5.75
CA ARG A 40 19.02 -3.34 5.43
C ARG A 40 20.41 -3.94 5.19
N ASN A 41 20.85 -4.85 6.06
CA ASN A 41 22.16 -5.50 5.96
C ASN A 41 22.25 -6.40 4.71
N LEU A 42 21.20 -7.16 4.39
CA LEU A 42 21.14 -8.00 3.20
C LEU A 42 21.21 -7.20 1.91
N LEU A 43 20.59 -6.01 1.88
CA LEU A 43 20.64 -5.09 0.74
C LEU A 43 21.97 -4.36 0.63
N GLY A 44 22.78 -4.30 1.69
CA GLY A 44 24.00 -3.51 1.72
C GLY A 44 23.79 -2.00 1.57
N THR A 45 22.60 -1.50 1.91
CA THR A 45 22.26 -0.08 1.78
C THR A 45 22.56 0.69 3.06
N GLU A 46 23.03 1.93 2.93
CA GLU A 46 23.22 2.81 4.09
C GLU A 46 21.88 3.25 4.70
N ARG A 47 20.85 3.39 3.86
CA ARG A 47 19.54 3.90 4.26
C ARG A 47 18.40 3.02 3.71
N LEU A 48 17.64 2.40 4.62
CA LEU A 48 16.45 1.63 4.29
C LEU A 48 15.19 2.51 4.38
N GLY A 49 14.39 2.56 3.32
CA GLY A 49 13.06 3.17 3.34
C GLY A 49 12.04 2.23 3.98
N LEU A 50 11.23 2.76 4.88
CA LEU A 50 10.12 2.07 5.52
C LEU A 50 8.82 2.81 5.25
N GLY A 51 7.79 2.10 4.83
CA GLY A 51 6.40 2.50 4.93
C GLY A 51 5.82 1.94 6.20
N LEU A 52 5.76 2.73 7.25
CA LEU A 52 5.28 2.22 8.53
C LEU A 52 3.76 2.00 8.48
N TRP A 53 3.34 0.85 8.98
CA TRP A 53 2.00 0.65 9.46
C TRP A 53 1.99 0.82 10.98
N LEU A 54 1.12 1.69 11.46
CA LEU A 54 0.89 1.94 12.87
C LEU A 54 -0.58 1.65 13.16
N SER A 55 -0.86 0.65 13.99
CA SER A 55 -2.22 0.43 14.47
C SER A 55 -2.76 1.70 15.14
N GLN A 56 -4.07 1.83 15.24
CA GLN A 56 -4.69 2.96 15.95
C GLN A 56 -4.17 3.10 17.38
N HIS A 57 -3.91 1.98 18.05
CA HIS A 57 -3.37 1.99 19.41
C HIS A 57 -1.94 2.55 19.45
N ALA A 58 -1.06 2.05 18.58
CA ALA A 58 0.32 2.55 18.50
C ALA A 58 0.38 4.03 18.12
N ALA A 59 -0.47 4.46 17.17
CA ALA A 59 -0.57 5.86 16.78
C ALA A 59 -1.05 6.76 17.93
N ALA A 60 -2.08 6.33 18.67
CA ALA A 60 -2.58 7.06 19.83
C ALA A 60 -1.52 7.18 20.94
N ASP A 61 -0.76 6.11 21.17
CA ASP A 61 0.34 6.09 22.13
C ASP A 61 1.46 7.07 21.77
N LEU A 62 1.87 7.12 20.50
CA LEU A 62 2.90 8.07 20.02
C LEU A 62 2.43 9.52 20.17
N LEU A 63 1.17 9.81 19.88
CA LEU A 63 0.60 11.16 20.01
C LEU A 63 0.44 11.59 21.46
N ALA A 64 0.09 10.65 22.36
CA ALA A 64 -0.05 10.94 23.78
C ALA A 64 1.30 11.14 24.49
N ARG A 65 2.39 10.61 23.94
CA ARG A 65 3.72 10.57 24.56
C ARG A 65 4.80 11.12 23.61
N PRO A 66 4.97 12.45 23.51
CA PRO A 66 5.93 13.07 22.58
C PRO A 66 7.37 12.54 22.70
N GLY A 67 7.78 12.10 23.91
CA GLY A 67 9.07 11.46 24.12
C GLY A 67 9.23 10.12 23.40
N GLU A 68 8.16 9.33 23.27
CA GLU A 68 8.17 8.07 22.51
C GLU A 68 8.32 8.34 21.02
N LEU A 69 7.63 9.36 20.49
CA LEU A 69 7.73 9.74 19.08
C LEU A 69 9.15 10.24 18.75
N ALA A 70 9.74 11.07 19.61
CA ALA A 70 11.14 11.50 19.47
C ALA A 70 12.10 10.31 19.54
N GLY A 71 11.91 9.40 20.49
CA GLY A 71 12.70 8.18 20.63
C GLY A 71 12.57 7.24 19.40
N LEU A 72 11.40 7.13 18.81
CA LEU A 72 11.21 6.38 17.57
C LEU A 72 12.01 7.01 16.42
N ARG A 73 11.99 8.34 16.29
CA ARG A 73 12.77 9.06 15.27
C ARG A 73 14.27 8.84 15.45
N GLU A 74 14.77 8.96 16.66
CA GLU A 74 16.17 8.70 17.00
C GLU A 74 16.55 7.25 16.65
N ARG A 75 15.71 6.31 17.04
CA ARG A 75 15.94 4.87 16.76
C ARG A 75 16.00 4.56 15.28
N LEU A 76 15.11 5.13 14.47
CA LEU A 76 15.14 5.01 13.01
C LEU A 76 16.48 5.53 12.44
N SER A 77 16.92 6.69 12.91
CA SER A 77 18.20 7.29 12.50
C SER A 77 19.39 6.40 12.86
N GLU A 78 19.46 5.91 14.10
CA GLU A 78 20.52 4.99 14.58
C GLU A 78 20.60 3.71 13.74
N LEU A 79 19.44 3.19 13.33
CA LEU A 79 19.34 1.98 12.52
C LEU A 79 19.57 2.23 11.03
N GLY A 80 19.82 3.46 10.58
CA GLY A 80 19.95 3.81 9.17
C GLY A 80 18.66 3.60 8.40
N MET A 81 17.51 3.96 9.00
CA MET A 81 16.18 3.84 8.42
C MET A 81 15.54 5.22 8.25
N GLU A 82 14.69 5.35 7.24
CA GLU A 82 13.90 6.56 7.02
C GLU A 82 12.43 6.21 6.75
N VAL A 83 11.54 7.09 7.22
CA VAL A 83 10.10 6.99 7.01
C VAL A 83 9.65 8.25 6.27
N VAL A 84 9.17 8.07 5.04
CA VAL A 84 8.59 9.14 4.21
C VAL A 84 7.16 8.83 3.80
N THR A 85 6.68 7.64 4.14
CA THR A 85 5.33 7.17 3.85
C THR A 85 4.80 6.30 4.99
N LEU A 86 3.49 6.35 5.21
CA LEU A 86 2.78 5.43 6.11
C LEU A 86 1.71 4.67 5.33
N ASN A 87 1.42 3.45 5.78
CA ASN A 87 0.21 2.74 5.39
C ASN A 87 -0.86 2.97 6.46
N GLY A 88 -1.88 3.77 6.14
CA GLY A 88 -3.01 4.08 7.01
C GLY A 88 -4.28 3.31 6.62
N PHE A 89 -4.18 2.28 5.78
CA PHE A 89 -5.32 1.49 5.35
C PHE A 89 -5.84 0.61 6.50
N PRO A 90 -5.07 -0.36 7.07
CA PRO A 90 -5.54 -1.13 8.19
C PRO A 90 -5.57 -0.27 9.46
N TYR A 91 -6.72 -0.28 10.14
CA TYR A 91 -6.91 0.50 11.37
C TYR A 91 -6.35 -0.23 12.60
N ARG A 92 -6.65 -1.54 12.71
CA ARG A 92 -6.19 -2.44 13.77
C ARG A 92 -6.51 -3.90 13.42
N GLY A 93 -5.90 -4.85 14.14
CA GLY A 93 -6.24 -6.27 14.03
C GLY A 93 -5.85 -6.88 12.68
N PHE A 94 -4.87 -6.32 11.99
CA PHE A 94 -4.45 -6.79 10.67
C PHE A 94 -3.76 -8.16 10.73
N HIS A 95 -3.30 -8.55 11.91
CA HIS A 95 -2.69 -9.86 12.17
C HIS A 95 -3.57 -10.79 13.01
N ASP A 96 -4.84 -10.46 13.21
CA ASP A 96 -5.83 -11.35 13.82
C ASP A 96 -5.95 -12.65 12.99
N GLU A 97 -6.49 -13.69 13.62
CA GLU A 97 -6.74 -14.98 12.96
C GLU A 97 -7.66 -14.82 11.73
N ILE A 98 -8.68 -13.94 11.85
CA ILE A 98 -9.61 -13.60 10.77
C ILE A 98 -9.69 -12.09 10.64
N VAL A 99 -9.25 -11.55 9.51
CA VAL A 99 -9.31 -10.13 9.16
C VAL A 99 -10.52 -9.85 8.26
N LYS A 100 -10.53 -10.45 7.06
CA LYS A 100 -11.63 -10.35 6.07
C LYS A 100 -12.17 -8.90 6.00
N TYR A 101 -13.50 -8.73 6.09
CA TYR A 101 -14.18 -7.43 5.99
C TYR A 101 -13.83 -6.43 7.11
N ARG A 102 -13.19 -6.86 8.19
CA ARG A 102 -12.85 -5.96 9.31
C ARG A 102 -11.83 -4.89 8.93
N VAL A 103 -11.00 -5.14 7.93
CA VAL A 103 -9.98 -4.19 7.45
C VAL A 103 -10.61 -2.89 6.93
N TYR A 104 -11.86 -2.94 6.44
CA TYR A 104 -12.59 -1.79 5.89
C TYR A 104 -13.30 -0.94 6.95
N ALA A 105 -13.18 -1.27 8.23
CA ALA A 105 -13.80 -0.53 9.34
C ALA A 105 -12.75 -0.01 10.34
N PRO A 106 -12.93 1.22 10.84
CA PRO A 106 -13.94 2.22 10.44
C PRO A 106 -13.70 2.72 9.00
N ASP A 107 -14.77 3.06 8.28
CA ASP A 107 -14.69 3.63 6.94
C ASP A 107 -14.62 5.18 6.97
N TRP A 108 -14.57 5.83 5.79
CA TRP A 108 -14.46 7.29 5.72
C TRP A 108 -15.73 8.06 6.10
N ALA A 109 -16.86 7.37 6.32
CA ALA A 109 -18.02 7.98 6.95
C ALA A 109 -17.86 8.15 8.47
N ASP A 110 -16.92 7.43 9.08
CA ASP A 110 -16.66 7.45 10.51
C ASP A 110 -15.65 8.55 10.89
N ALA A 111 -15.99 9.37 11.88
CA ALA A 111 -15.07 10.38 12.41
C ALA A 111 -13.79 9.78 13.03
N GLU A 112 -13.81 8.49 13.39
CA GLU A 112 -12.63 7.77 13.89
C GLU A 112 -11.58 7.60 12.81
N ARG A 113 -11.98 7.28 11.57
CA ARG A 113 -11.06 7.19 10.43
C ARG A 113 -10.35 8.52 10.20
N LEU A 114 -11.10 9.61 10.20
CA LEU A 114 -10.53 10.95 10.05
C LEU A 114 -9.52 11.26 11.17
N ARG A 115 -9.89 11.04 12.44
CA ARG A 115 -8.99 11.30 13.58
C ARG A 115 -7.71 10.48 13.50
N TYR A 116 -7.83 9.20 13.18
CA TYR A 116 -6.68 8.31 13.00
C TYR A 116 -5.75 8.81 11.89
N THR A 117 -6.31 9.14 10.73
CA THR A 117 -5.53 9.59 9.58
C THR A 117 -4.81 10.92 9.84
N LEU A 118 -5.47 11.89 10.48
CA LEU A 118 -4.82 13.14 10.89
C LEU A 118 -3.75 12.90 11.95
N GLY A 119 -3.97 11.96 12.86
CA GLY A 119 -2.95 11.54 13.84
C GLY A 119 -1.73 10.93 13.16
N LEU A 120 -1.93 10.08 12.15
CA LEU A 120 -0.83 9.56 11.34
C LEU A 120 -0.06 10.67 10.61
N ALA A 121 -0.77 11.70 10.14
CA ALA A 121 -0.13 12.85 9.48
C ALA A 121 0.78 13.64 10.43
N GLU A 122 0.35 13.88 11.68
CA GLU A 122 1.18 14.50 12.72
C GLU A 122 2.44 13.66 13.01
N ILE A 123 2.27 12.34 13.16
CA ILE A 123 3.39 11.41 13.39
C ILE A 123 4.36 11.44 12.21
N LEU A 124 3.85 11.34 10.97
CA LEU A 124 4.70 11.34 9.79
C LEU A 124 5.47 12.64 9.64
N ALA A 125 4.82 13.79 9.86
CA ALA A 125 5.50 15.10 9.83
C ALA A 125 6.67 15.17 10.81
N ALA A 126 6.53 14.54 12.00
CA ALA A 126 7.61 14.46 13.00
C ALA A 126 8.71 13.45 12.61
N LEU A 127 8.38 12.36 11.91
CA LEU A 127 9.33 11.33 11.50
C LEU A 127 10.09 11.65 10.22
N LEU A 128 9.56 12.54 9.36
CA LEU A 128 10.22 12.92 8.12
C LEU A 128 11.66 13.37 8.38
N PRO A 129 12.64 12.89 7.58
CA PRO A 129 13.99 13.43 7.59
C PRO A 129 14.03 14.95 7.40
N ASP A 130 15.05 15.64 7.94
CA ASP A 130 15.11 17.11 7.89
C ASP A 130 15.18 17.66 6.46
N ASP A 131 15.74 16.88 5.55
CA ASP A 131 15.90 17.23 4.13
C ASP A 131 14.69 16.79 3.26
N VAL A 132 13.62 16.25 3.87
CA VAL A 132 12.39 15.83 3.21
C VAL A 132 11.21 16.66 3.70
N THR A 133 10.52 17.32 2.78
CA THR A 133 9.38 18.19 3.07
C THR A 133 8.04 17.61 2.67
N GLU A 134 8.02 16.46 1.99
CA GLU A 134 6.78 15.81 1.54
C GLU A 134 6.73 14.37 2.07
N GLY A 135 5.58 14.00 2.64
CA GLY A 135 5.28 12.64 3.08
C GLY A 135 3.92 12.18 2.57
N THR A 136 3.70 10.87 2.53
CA THR A 136 2.47 10.29 1.99
C THR A 136 1.86 9.26 2.92
N ILE A 137 0.52 9.15 2.88
CA ILE A 137 -0.23 8.15 3.64
C ILE A 137 -1.22 7.50 2.67
N SER A 138 -1.19 6.16 2.53
CA SER A 138 -2.25 5.42 1.85
C SER A 138 -3.42 5.14 2.79
N THR A 139 -4.64 5.10 2.25
CA THR A 139 -5.85 4.84 3.03
C THR A 139 -6.90 4.12 2.20
N LEU A 140 -7.87 3.48 2.89
CA LEU A 140 -8.94 2.76 2.21
C LEU A 140 -9.75 3.67 1.29
N PRO A 141 -10.27 3.14 0.16
CA PRO A 141 -10.96 3.92 -0.87
C PRO A 141 -12.44 4.15 -0.51
N LEU A 142 -12.68 5.04 0.43
CA LEU A 142 -13.94 5.51 1.00
C LEU A 142 -14.61 4.47 1.93
N ALA A 143 -15.08 3.36 1.40
CA ALA A 143 -15.76 2.30 2.15
C ALA A 143 -15.88 1.02 1.31
N TRP A 144 -16.18 -0.10 1.97
CA TRP A 144 -16.69 -1.29 1.32
C TRP A 144 -18.06 -0.98 0.67
N ARG A 145 -18.34 -1.55 -0.52
CA ARG A 145 -19.54 -1.18 -1.31
C ARG A 145 -20.87 -1.54 -0.65
N THR A 146 -20.90 -2.61 0.17
CA THR A 146 -22.14 -3.04 0.83
C THR A 146 -22.54 -2.04 1.91
N GLY A 147 -23.79 -1.61 1.90
CA GLY A 147 -24.31 -0.64 2.87
C GLY A 147 -23.95 0.82 2.56
N TRP A 148 -23.47 1.11 1.36
CA TRP A 148 -23.29 2.48 0.90
C TRP A 148 -24.63 3.19 0.69
N THR A 149 -24.81 4.36 1.30
CA THR A 149 -26.01 5.19 1.21
C THR A 149 -25.68 6.63 0.91
N ALA A 150 -26.68 7.44 0.57
CA ALA A 150 -26.49 8.87 0.35
C ALA A 150 -26.00 9.60 1.61
N GLU A 151 -26.47 9.16 2.79
CA GLU A 151 -26.03 9.71 4.09
C GLU A 151 -24.54 9.39 4.33
N LYS A 152 -24.09 8.16 4.04
CA LYS A 152 -22.68 7.82 4.11
C LYS A 152 -21.85 8.65 3.13
N ALA A 153 -22.31 8.82 1.89
CA ALA A 153 -21.62 9.63 0.90
C ALA A 153 -21.45 11.08 1.37
N ALA A 154 -22.49 11.68 1.98
CA ALA A 154 -22.41 13.01 2.55
C ALA A 154 -21.44 13.11 3.73
N ALA A 155 -21.44 12.11 4.62
CA ALA A 155 -20.49 12.05 5.73
C ALA A 155 -19.04 11.91 5.25
N VAL A 156 -18.80 11.07 4.23
CA VAL A 156 -17.49 10.93 3.58
C VAL A 156 -17.04 12.28 3.02
N ALA A 157 -17.87 12.97 2.22
CA ALA A 157 -17.51 14.25 1.64
C ALA A 157 -17.09 15.27 2.73
N ALA A 158 -17.86 15.36 3.82
CA ALA A 158 -17.54 16.23 4.95
C ALA A 158 -16.20 15.86 5.64
N ASN A 159 -15.92 14.55 5.79
CA ASN A 159 -14.67 14.07 6.39
C ASN A 159 -13.46 14.28 5.45
N LEU A 160 -13.64 14.17 4.12
CA LEU A 160 -12.56 14.48 3.16
C LEU A 160 -12.21 15.97 3.18
N ASP A 161 -13.22 16.85 3.24
CA ASP A 161 -12.99 18.28 3.41
C ASP A 161 -12.27 18.61 4.73
N ALA A 162 -12.65 17.93 5.81
CA ALA A 162 -12.00 18.10 7.10
C ALA A 162 -10.55 17.56 7.08
N ALA A 163 -10.31 16.44 6.40
CA ALA A 163 -8.97 15.91 6.21
C ALA A 163 -8.07 16.88 5.45
N ALA A 164 -8.55 17.43 4.34
CA ALA A 164 -7.79 18.41 3.56
C ALA A 164 -7.46 19.68 4.37
N ARG A 165 -8.42 20.21 5.15
CA ARG A 165 -8.14 21.33 6.07
C ARG A 165 -7.10 20.99 7.11
N GLY A 166 -7.22 19.81 7.77
CA GLY A 166 -6.27 19.38 8.79
C GLY A 166 -4.86 19.19 8.25
N LEU A 167 -4.72 18.65 7.02
CA LEU A 167 -3.42 18.47 6.36
C LEU A 167 -2.81 19.83 5.96
N ARG A 168 -3.61 20.79 5.52
CA ARG A 168 -3.16 22.15 5.24
C ARG A 168 -2.68 22.84 6.51
N ASP A 169 -3.47 22.80 7.59
CA ASP A 169 -3.10 23.37 8.88
C ASP A 169 -1.80 22.76 9.43
N LEU A 170 -1.59 21.46 9.20
CA LEU A 170 -0.35 20.79 9.54
C LEU A 170 0.82 21.32 8.72
N ALA A 171 0.66 21.48 7.42
CA ALA A 171 1.69 22.02 6.54
C ALA A 171 2.08 23.45 6.93
N ASP A 172 1.09 24.30 7.23
CA ASP A 172 1.32 25.69 7.69
C ASP A 172 2.10 25.75 9.00
N ARG A 173 1.85 24.84 9.94
CA ARG A 173 2.53 24.77 11.24
C ARG A 173 3.95 24.21 11.18
N THR A 174 4.17 23.22 10.30
CA THR A 174 5.39 22.41 10.33
C THR A 174 6.32 22.64 9.14
N GLY A 175 5.84 23.26 8.06
CA GLY A 175 6.54 23.34 6.78
C GLY A 175 6.65 21.98 6.07
N LYS A 176 5.93 20.95 6.52
CA LYS A 176 5.93 19.59 5.96
C LYS A 176 4.58 19.29 5.31
N THR A 177 4.56 18.99 4.02
CA THR A 177 3.34 18.63 3.30
C THR A 177 3.08 17.14 3.41
N ILE A 178 1.99 16.75 4.04
CA ILE A 178 1.54 15.35 4.05
C ILE A 178 0.38 15.21 3.07
N ARG A 179 0.46 14.22 2.20
CA ARG A 179 -0.56 13.92 1.18
C ARG A 179 -1.20 12.57 1.45
N LEU A 180 -2.52 12.51 1.29
CA LEU A 180 -3.33 11.32 1.50
C LEU A 180 -3.71 10.70 0.16
N GLY A 181 -3.40 9.42 -0.05
CA GLY A 181 -3.76 8.63 -1.22
C GLY A 181 -4.85 7.62 -0.92
N PHE A 182 -6.04 7.77 -1.54
CA PHE A 182 -7.09 6.76 -1.52
C PHE A 182 -6.67 5.63 -2.46
N GLU A 183 -6.75 4.39 -1.98
CA GLU A 183 -6.23 3.22 -2.67
C GLU A 183 -7.35 2.41 -3.32
N PRO A 184 -7.65 2.59 -4.64
CA PRO A 184 -8.68 1.82 -5.30
C PRO A 184 -8.49 0.32 -5.08
N GLU A 185 -9.54 -0.35 -4.62
CA GLU A 185 -9.45 -1.76 -4.22
C GLU A 185 -10.69 -2.55 -4.63
N PRO A 186 -10.51 -3.79 -5.16
CA PRO A 186 -11.60 -4.68 -5.52
C PRO A 186 -12.63 -4.83 -4.39
N GLY A 187 -13.91 -4.54 -4.69
CA GLY A 187 -15.01 -4.64 -3.74
C GLY A 187 -15.36 -3.36 -2.99
N CYS A 188 -14.52 -2.34 -3.03
CA CYS A 188 -14.80 -1.04 -2.42
C CYS A 188 -15.64 -0.12 -3.32
N ILE A 189 -16.08 1.01 -2.79
CA ILE A 189 -16.82 2.06 -3.54
C ILE A 189 -15.95 2.64 -4.66
N VAL A 190 -14.65 2.79 -4.41
CA VAL A 190 -13.66 3.12 -5.42
C VAL A 190 -12.85 1.85 -5.69
N GLU A 191 -13.25 1.10 -6.69
CA GLU A 191 -12.60 -0.14 -7.09
C GLU A 191 -11.63 0.07 -8.26
N THR A 192 -11.93 1.03 -9.16
CA THR A 192 -11.19 1.24 -10.40
C THR A 192 -10.73 2.69 -10.56
N THR A 193 -9.74 2.93 -11.42
CA THR A 193 -9.25 4.27 -11.74
C THR A 193 -10.32 5.19 -12.32
N PRO A 194 -11.26 4.76 -13.20
CA PRO A 194 -12.38 5.58 -13.62
C PRO A 194 -13.36 5.95 -12.48
N GLN A 195 -13.55 5.04 -11.53
CA GLN A 195 -14.36 5.36 -10.34
C GLN A 195 -13.65 6.37 -9.45
N ALA A 196 -12.33 6.25 -9.24
CA ALA A 196 -11.52 7.21 -8.52
C ALA A 196 -11.64 8.61 -9.15
N THR A 197 -11.43 8.73 -10.46
CA THR A 197 -11.56 10.00 -11.19
C THR A 197 -12.92 10.66 -10.97
N ARG A 198 -14.01 9.88 -10.96
CA ARG A 198 -15.36 10.39 -10.78
C ARG A 198 -15.68 10.76 -9.32
N LEU A 199 -15.33 9.88 -8.38
CA LEU A 199 -15.74 10.03 -6.97
C LEU A 199 -14.82 10.97 -6.18
N LEU A 200 -13.58 11.16 -6.66
CA LEU A 200 -12.62 12.10 -6.08
C LEU A 200 -12.39 13.34 -6.96
N ALA A 201 -13.34 13.66 -7.86
CA ALA A 201 -13.20 14.78 -8.80
C ALA A 201 -13.00 16.13 -8.11
N ASP A 202 -13.73 16.36 -7.02
CA ASP A 202 -13.86 17.64 -6.32
C ASP A 202 -12.99 17.72 -5.05
N VAL A 203 -12.10 16.75 -4.78
CA VAL A 203 -11.22 16.79 -3.62
C VAL A 203 -10.12 17.85 -3.76
N ASP A 204 -9.59 18.30 -2.62
CA ASP A 204 -8.40 19.17 -2.57
C ASP A 204 -7.19 18.42 -3.13
N ARG A 205 -6.75 18.76 -4.33
CA ARG A 205 -5.68 18.07 -5.06
C ARG A 205 -4.27 18.37 -4.54
N ASP A 206 -4.12 19.35 -3.67
CA ASP A 206 -2.83 19.66 -3.06
C ASP A 206 -2.50 18.64 -1.96
N HIS A 207 -3.52 18.10 -1.28
CA HIS A 207 -3.36 17.20 -0.15
C HIS A 207 -3.97 15.81 -0.37
N LEU A 208 -4.95 15.66 -1.27
CA LEU A 208 -5.67 14.41 -1.52
C LEU A 208 -5.44 13.93 -2.95
N GLY A 209 -5.33 12.64 -3.12
CA GLY A 209 -5.16 11.99 -4.42
C GLY A 209 -5.37 10.49 -4.32
N VAL A 210 -4.69 9.73 -5.15
CA VAL A 210 -4.77 8.27 -5.16
C VAL A 210 -3.43 7.62 -4.76
N CYS A 211 -3.53 6.52 -4.05
CA CYS A 211 -2.49 5.52 -3.95
C CYS A 211 -2.83 4.43 -4.96
N LEU A 212 -2.00 4.22 -5.95
CA LEU A 212 -2.21 3.12 -6.88
C LEU A 212 -1.57 1.86 -6.32
N ASP A 213 -2.31 0.76 -6.26
CA ASP A 213 -1.78 -0.57 -5.97
C ASP A 213 -1.77 -1.39 -7.26
N ALA A 214 -0.59 -1.88 -7.67
CA ALA A 214 -0.43 -2.59 -8.94
C ALA A 214 -1.14 -3.95 -8.94
N CYS A 215 -1.27 -4.60 -7.79
CA CYS A 215 -2.06 -5.82 -7.64
C CYS A 215 -3.54 -5.53 -7.86
N HIS A 216 -4.09 -4.47 -7.25
CA HIS A 216 -5.50 -4.08 -7.40
C HIS A 216 -5.84 -3.73 -8.84
N LEU A 217 -5.00 -2.91 -9.50
CA LEU A 217 -5.17 -2.58 -10.92
C LEU A 217 -5.17 -3.83 -11.81
N ALA A 218 -4.22 -4.74 -11.56
CA ALA A 218 -4.15 -6.00 -12.29
C ALA A 218 -5.38 -6.88 -12.07
N VAL A 219 -5.83 -7.01 -10.82
CA VAL A 219 -7.06 -7.76 -10.48
C VAL A 219 -8.27 -7.14 -11.16
N GLY A 220 -8.35 -5.81 -11.24
CA GLY A 220 -9.37 -5.07 -11.97
C GLY A 220 -9.28 -5.19 -13.50
N PHE A 221 -8.28 -5.88 -14.05
CA PHE A 221 -7.99 -5.94 -15.48
C PHE A 221 -7.84 -4.56 -16.14
N GLU A 222 -7.37 -3.57 -15.37
CA GLU A 222 -7.13 -2.23 -15.89
C GLU A 222 -5.87 -2.18 -16.76
N GLU A 223 -5.84 -1.28 -17.73
CA GLU A 223 -4.66 -1.03 -18.54
C GLU A 223 -3.64 -0.21 -17.74
N ALA A 224 -2.38 -0.65 -17.67
CA ALA A 224 -1.33 0.06 -16.92
C ALA A 224 -1.15 1.52 -17.38
N ALA A 225 -1.26 1.78 -18.68
CA ALA A 225 -1.18 3.13 -19.23
C ALA A 225 -2.31 4.06 -18.77
N ALA A 226 -3.49 3.52 -18.40
CA ALA A 226 -4.61 4.32 -17.89
C ALA A 226 -4.27 4.99 -16.55
N ALA A 227 -3.40 4.38 -15.76
CA ALA A 227 -2.93 4.94 -14.50
C ALA A 227 -2.24 6.30 -14.69
N ALA A 228 -1.45 6.47 -15.75
CA ALA A 228 -0.77 7.72 -16.06
C ALA A 228 -1.74 8.86 -16.47
N GLY A 229 -2.90 8.52 -17.03
CA GLY A 229 -3.92 9.46 -17.51
C GLY A 229 -5.04 9.78 -16.52
N LEU A 230 -4.90 9.40 -15.26
CA LEU A 230 -5.96 9.43 -14.24
C LEU A 230 -6.55 10.82 -13.98
N GLY A 231 -5.78 11.89 -14.20
CA GLY A 231 -6.22 13.28 -13.95
C GLY A 231 -6.36 13.64 -12.47
N LEU A 232 -5.95 12.75 -11.56
CA LEU A 232 -5.81 12.97 -10.11
C LEU A 232 -4.32 12.88 -9.72
N PRO A 233 -3.89 13.52 -8.64
CA PRO A 233 -2.55 13.33 -8.12
C PRO A 233 -2.30 11.87 -7.72
N ILE A 234 -1.25 11.25 -8.24
CA ILE A 234 -0.79 9.94 -7.81
C ILE A 234 0.18 10.15 -6.66
N VAL A 235 -0.34 10.01 -5.45
CA VAL A 235 0.37 10.32 -4.21
C VAL A 235 1.45 9.27 -3.93
N LYS A 236 1.15 7.99 -4.25
CA LYS A 236 1.97 6.85 -3.90
C LYS A 236 1.66 5.68 -4.83
N LEU A 237 2.64 4.80 -5.04
CA LEU A 237 2.48 3.49 -5.68
C LEU A 237 2.79 2.39 -4.67
N GLN A 238 1.86 1.45 -4.46
CA GLN A 238 2.15 0.14 -3.90
C GLN A 238 2.68 -0.77 -5.03
N ALA A 239 3.95 -1.13 -4.95
CA ALA A 239 4.57 -2.10 -5.86
C ALA A 239 4.24 -3.50 -5.35
N SER A 240 3.27 -4.13 -5.97
CA SER A 240 2.64 -5.38 -5.58
C SER A 240 2.31 -6.24 -6.79
N CYS A 241 2.12 -7.53 -6.61
CA CYS A 241 1.74 -8.47 -7.67
C CYS A 241 0.58 -9.35 -7.23
N ALA A 242 -0.39 -9.55 -8.13
CA ALA A 242 -1.46 -10.50 -7.96
C ALA A 242 -1.04 -11.91 -8.42
N LEU A 243 -1.75 -12.91 -7.91
CA LEU A 243 -1.70 -14.28 -8.41
C LEU A 243 -2.61 -14.41 -9.63
N GLU A 244 -2.13 -15.10 -10.68
CA GLU A 244 -2.88 -15.31 -11.92
C GLU A 244 -2.99 -16.79 -12.25
N ALA A 245 -4.22 -17.25 -12.55
CA ALA A 245 -4.51 -18.60 -12.97
C ALA A 245 -5.01 -18.62 -14.43
N PRO A 246 -4.31 -19.30 -15.35
CA PRO A 246 -4.78 -19.54 -16.72
C PRO A 246 -6.10 -20.34 -16.75
N PRO A 247 -6.86 -20.29 -17.86
CA PRO A 247 -8.05 -21.10 -18.03
C PRO A 247 -7.82 -22.58 -17.76
N GLY A 248 -8.69 -23.20 -16.96
CA GLY A 248 -8.63 -24.64 -16.63
C GLY A 248 -7.61 -25.01 -15.53
N SER A 249 -6.94 -24.02 -14.92
CA SER A 249 -5.94 -24.25 -13.86
C SER A 249 -6.38 -23.83 -12.46
N GLN A 250 -7.62 -23.39 -12.31
CA GLN A 250 -8.13 -22.76 -11.09
C GLN A 250 -8.10 -23.68 -9.86
N ASP A 251 -8.14 -24.99 -10.05
CA ASP A 251 -8.02 -25.95 -8.95
C ASP A 251 -6.68 -25.82 -8.18
N THR A 252 -5.63 -25.30 -8.83
CA THR A 252 -4.33 -25.05 -8.17
C THR A 252 -4.38 -23.88 -7.19
N LEU A 253 -5.39 -23.01 -7.31
CA LEU A 253 -5.63 -21.89 -6.39
C LEU A 253 -6.12 -22.34 -5.01
N LYS A 254 -6.62 -23.58 -4.86
CA LYS A 254 -7.12 -24.10 -3.57
C LYS A 254 -6.09 -24.00 -2.44
N ALA A 255 -4.80 -24.06 -2.76
CA ALA A 255 -3.74 -23.89 -1.77
C ALA A 255 -3.62 -22.45 -1.24
N PHE A 256 -4.20 -21.49 -1.93
CA PHE A 256 -4.18 -20.06 -1.58
C PHE A 256 -5.50 -19.58 -0.94
N ASP A 257 -6.50 -20.47 -0.82
CA ASP A 257 -7.77 -20.18 -0.16
C ASP A 257 -7.60 -20.33 1.36
N GLU A 258 -7.22 -19.23 2.00
CA GLU A 258 -6.91 -19.17 3.41
C GLU A 258 -7.91 -18.27 4.17
N PRO A 259 -8.14 -18.47 5.48
CA PRO A 259 -9.25 -17.83 6.19
C PRO A 259 -9.00 -16.39 6.64
N ARG A 260 -7.75 -15.89 6.66
CA ARG A 260 -7.39 -14.61 7.28
C ARG A 260 -7.85 -13.41 6.47
N PHE A 261 -7.42 -13.34 5.21
CA PHE A 261 -7.68 -12.20 4.33
C PHE A 261 -8.78 -12.47 3.32
N LEU A 262 -9.39 -11.41 2.76
CA LEU A 262 -10.20 -11.52 1.57
C LEU A 262 -9.29 -11.63 0.34
N HIS A 263 -9.60 -12.58 -0.52
CA HIS A 263 -8.91 -12.77 -1.79
C HIS A 263 -9.89 -12.53 -2.93
N GLN A 264 -10.24 -11.25 -3.15
CA GLN A 264 -11.16 -10.86 -4.22
C GLN A 264 -10.64 -11.41 -5.54
N THR A 265 -11.51 -12.14 -6.24
CA THR A 265 -11.15 -12.80 -7.49
C THR A 265 -11.95 -12.23 -8.64
N ARG A 266 -11.26 -11.93 -9.73
CA ARG A 266 -11.85 -11.37 -10.94
C ARG A 266 -11.50 -12.23 -12.14
N SER A 267 -12.45 -12.31 -13.08
CA SER A 267 -12.24 -12.76 -14.45
C SER A 267 -12.72 -11.66 -15.42
N PRO A 268 -12.43 -11.74 -16.72
CA PRO A 268 -12.92 -10.74 -17.67
C PRO A 268 -14.44 -10.53 -17.65
N SER A 269 -15.22 -11.55 -17.28
CA SER A 269 -16.70 -11.48 -17.30
C SER A 269 -17.36 -11.45 -15.93
N GLY A 270 -16.61 -11.59 -14.80
CA GLY A 270 -17.23 -11.68 -13.49
C GLY A 270 -16.29 -11.42 -12.31
N PHE A 271 -16.89 -11.43 -11.12
CA PHE A 271 -16.16 -11.19 -9.87
C PHE A 271 -16.76 -11.97 -8.70
N THR A 272 -15.91 -12.27 -7.72
CA THR A 272 -16.32 -12.71 -6.37
C THR A 272 -15.56 -11.90 -5.32
N ASP A 273 -16.09 -11.84 -4.12
CA ASP A 273 -15.45 -11.12 -3.01
C ASP A 273 -14.38 -11.93 -2.31
N ASP A 274 -14.41 -13.25 -2.49
CA ASP A 274 -13.40 -14.14 -1.94
C ASP A 274 -13.06 -15.27 -2.92
N LEU A 275 -11.86 -15.83 -2.82
CA LEU A 275 -11.37 -16.92 -3.65
C LEU A 275 -12.23 -18.19 -3.47
N GLY A 276 -12.61 -18.52 -2.23
CA GLY A 276 -13.46 -19.68 -1.94
C GLY A 276 -14.80 -19.63 -2.70
N GLU A 277 -15.41 -18.45 -2.86
CA GLU A 277 -16.63 -18.26 -3.65
C GLU A 277 -16.38 -18.53 -5.14
N ALA A 278 -15.26 -18.07 -5.68
CA ALA A 278 -14.88 -18.34 -7.07
C ALA A 278 -14.69 -19.83 -7.30
N LEU A 279 -13.97 -20.52 -6.42
CA LEU A 279 -13.71 -21.95 -6.46
C LEU A 279 -14.99 -22.79 -6.30
N ALA A 280 -16.00 -22.28 -5.61
CA ALA A 280 -17.33 -22.90 -5.48
C ALA A 280 -18.20 -22.75 -6.74
N GLY A 281 -17.68 -22.20 -7.84
CA GLY A 281 -18.38 -22.03 -9.11
C GLY A 281 -18.90 -20.60 -9.34
N GLY A 282 -18.44 -19.63 -8.54
CA GLY A 282 -18.83 -18.22 -8.70
C GLY A 282 -18.28 -17.55 -9.96
N LEU A 283 -17.26 -18.13 -10.60
CA LEU A 283 -16.63 -17.62 -11.82
C LEU A 283 -16.46 -18.68 -12.91
N PRO A 284 -16.45 -18.28 -14.22
CA PRO A 284 -16.24 -19.20 -15.33
C PRO A 284 -14.84 -19.81 -15.32
N MET A 285 -14.76 -21.15 -15.30
CA MET A 285 -13.49 -21.89 -15.35
C MET A 285 -12.75 -21.78 -16.70
N GLY A 286 -13.43 -21.36 -17.75
CA GLY A 286 -12.85 -21.17 -19.09
C GLY A 286 -12.13 -19.83 -19.26
N GLU A 287 -12.08 -19.00 -18.25
CA GLU A 287 -11.45 -17.69 -18.27
C GLU A 287 -10.21 -17.65 -17.38
N ARG A 288 -9.32 -16.69 -17.63
CA ARG A 288 -8.21 -16.36 -16.73
C ARG A 288 -8.77 -15.71 -15.47
N TRP A 289 -8.27 -16.11 -14.30
CA TRP A 289 -8.58 -15.47 -13.04
C TRP A 289 -7.37 -14.69 -12.52
N ARG A 290 -7.61 -13.52 -11.92
CA ARG A 290 -6.66 -12.79 -11.11
C ARG A 290 -7.19 -12.69 -9.70
N VAL A 291 -6.34 -13.02 -8.75
CA VAL A 291 -6.69 -13.13 -7.34
C VAL A 291 -5.92 -12.05 -6.57
N HIS A 292 -6.64 -11.27 -5.79
CA HIS A 292 -6.05 -10.33 -4.82
C HIS A 292 -5.38 -11.11 -3.70
N PHE A 293 -4.26 -11.69 -4.05
CA PHE A 293 -3.32 -12.33 -3.15
C PHE A 293 -1.95 -11.76 -3.49
N HIS A 294 -1.40 -10.91 -2.62
CA HIS A 294 -0.11 -10.30 -2.86
C HIS A 294 0.98 -11.39 -2.86
N VAL A 295 1.52 -11.71 -4.00
CA VAL A 295 2.63 -12.65 -4.11
C VAL A 295 3.96 -11.91 -4.20
N PRO A 296 5.06 -12.46 -3.65
CA PRO A 296 6.35 -11.81 -3.72
C PRO A 296 6.74 -11.44 -5.16
N LEU A 297 7.25 -10.22 -5.37
CA LEU A 297 7.48 -9.62 -6.70
C LEU A 297 8.42 -10.46 -7.58
N HIS A 298 9.31 -11.24 -6.96
CA HIS A 298 10.27 -12.12 -7.61
C HIS A 298 9.82 -13.59 -7.64
N ALA A 299 8.63 -13.90 -7.08
CA ALA A 299 8.18 -15.29 -6.95
C ALA A 299 7.80 -15.91 -8.29
N ALA A 300 8.06 -17.20 -8.39
CA ALA A 300 7.52 -18.08 -9.41
C ALA A 300 6.57 -19.08 -8.71
N PRO A 301 5.26 -18.85 -8.72
CA PRO A 301 4.32 -19.78 -8.12
C PRO A 301 4.37 -21.12 -8.85
N PRO A 302 3.89 -22.23 -8.22
CA PRO A 302 3.87 -23.53 -8.87
C PRO A 302 3.11 -23.48 -10.21
N PRO A 303 3.68 -23.99 -11.31
CA PRO A 303 2.97 -24.05 -12.58
C PRO A 303 1.65 -24.83 -12.45
N PRO A 304 0.57 -24.44 -13.14
CA PRO A 304 0.52 -23.44 -14.24
C PRO A 304 0.25 -22.02 -13.79
N LEU A 305 0.22 -21.72 -12.48
CA LEU A 305 0.01 -20.36 -11.97
C LEU A 305 1.13 -19.43 -12.41
N THR A 306 0.78 -18.16 -12.58
CA THR A 306 1.70 -17.06 -12.88
C THR A 306 1.43 -15.87 -11.95
N THR A 307 2.24 -14.82 -12.05
CA THR A 307 2.04 -13.57 -11.32
C THR A 307 1.85 -12.41 -12.27
N THR A 308 1.33 -11.30 -11.76
CA THR A 308 1.21 -10.06 -12.52
C THR A 308 2.48 -9.20 -12.46
N ALA A 309 3.66 -9.77 -12.20
CA ALA A 309 4.94 -9.06 -12.23
C ALA A 309 5.25 -8.40 -13.60
N PRO A 310 4.89 -8.97 -14.77
CA PRO A 310 4.98 -8.24 -16.04
C PRO A 310 4.14 -6.97 -16.06
N TYR A 311 2.91 -7.02 -15.55
CA TYR A 311 2.01 -5.87 -15.44
C TYR A 311 2.58 -4.79 -14.49
N LEU A 312 3.16 -5.17 -13.35
CA LEU A 312 3.85 -4.21 -12.47
C LEU A 312 4.95 -3.45 -13.19
N ARG A 313 5.73 -4.10 -14.10
CA ARG A 313 6.74 -3.41 -14.90
C ARG A 313 6.11 -2.36 -15.82
N GLU A 314 4.96 -2.66 -16.43
CA GLU A 314 4.23 -1.71 -17.26
C GLU A 314 3.72 -0.52 -16.43
N VAL A 315 3.24 -0.75 -15.20
CA VAL A 315 2.84 0.33 -14.28
C VAL A 315 4.03 1.19 -13.87
N LEU A 316 5.17 0.58 -13.53
CA LEU A 316 6.40 1.32 -13.20
C LEU A 316 6.87 2.18 -14.38
N ASP A 317 6.84 1.65 -15.61
CA ASP A 317 7.19 2.40 -16.82
C ASP A 317 6.22 3.56 -17.07
N ALA A 318 4.92 3.31 -16.95
CA ALA A 318 3.89 4.35 -17.12
C ALA A 318 4.02 5.51 -16.11
N LEU A 319 4.43 5.23 -14.86
CA LEU A 319 4.53 6.23 -13.81
C LEU A 319 5.91 6.90 -13.72
N LEU A 320 6.98 6.23 -14.14
CA LEU A 320 8.36 6.66 -13.89
C LEU A 320 9.22 6.71 -15.16
N GLY A 321 8.78 6.14 -16.27
CA GLY A 321 9.52 6.14 -17.54
C GLY A 321 9.39 7.44 -18.33
N GLY A 322 8.53 8.37 -17.88
CA GLY A 322 8.30 9.67 -18.53
C GLY A 322 9.39 10.71 -18.24
N PRO A 323 9.23 11.95 -18.75
CA PRO A 323 10.18 13.05 -18.53
C PRO A 323 10.23 13.51 -17.08
N ALA A 324 9.20 13.24 -16.29
CA ALA A 324 9.15 13.46 -14.84
C ALA A 324 8.32 12.33 -14.20
N PRO A 325 8.62 11.93 -12.95
CA PRO A 325 7.87 10.89 -12.27
C PRO A 325 6.48 11.40 -11.90
N LEU A 326 5.44 10.58 -12.11
CA LEU A 326 4.06 10.89 -11.70
C LEU A 326 3.83 10.66 -10.21
N THR A 327 4.67 9.88 -9.57
CA THR A 327 4.76 9.74 -8.11
C THR A 327 6.21 9.63 -7.68
N ARG A 328 6.53 10.09 -6.47
CA ARG A 328 7.87 10.01 -5.87
C ARG A 328 7.95 9.03 -4.70
N HIS A 329 6.86 8.36 -4.37
CA HIS A 329 6.80 7.41 -3.27
C HIS A 329 6.37 6.03 -3.78
N ILE A 330 7.28 5.06 -3.68
CA ILE A 330 7.07 3.68 -4.06
C ILE A 330 7.25 2.82 -2.83
N GLU A 331 6.29 1.97 -2.56
CA GLU A 331 6.33 1.04 -1.43
C GLU A 331 6.08 -0.38 -1.92
N VAL A 332 7.01 -1.29 -1.63
CA VAL A 332 6.80 -2.72 -1.86
C VAL A 332 5.84 -3.23 -0.81
N GLU A 333 4.75 -3.85 -1.24
CA GLU A 333 3.73 -4.37 -0.34
C GLU A 333 3.37 -5.82 -0.66
N THR A 334 3.80 -6.72 0.22
CA THR A 334 3.43 -8.14 0.21
C THR A 334 3.12 -8.58 1.63
N TYR A 335 1.88 -8.34 2.07
CA TYR A 335 1.47 -8.64 3.44
C TYR A 335 1.19 -10.13 3.69
N THR A 336 1.08 -10.92 2.63
CA THR A 336 0.68 -12.34 2.67
C THR A 336 1.81 -13.32 2.96
N TRP A 337 3.04 -12.87 3.21
CA TRP A 337 4.20 -13.76 3.47
C TRP A 337 3.90 -14.87 4.49
N ASN A 338 3.13 -14.57 5.54
CA ASN A 338 2.81 -15.52 6.61
C ASN A 338 1.67 -16.49 6.26
N VAL A 339 1.01 -16.31 5.11
CA VAL A 339 -0.09 -17.18 4.61
C VAL A 339 0.23 -17.80 3.25
N LEU A 340 1.46 -17.61 2.73
CA LEU A 340 1.92 -18.27 1.51
C LEU A 340 1.92 -19.79 1.68
N PRO A 341 1.41 -20.57 0.69
CA PRO A 341 1.50 -22.02 0.73
C PRO A 341 2.95 -22.53 0.79
N GLY A 342 3.20 -23.50 1.65
CA GLY A 342 4.51 -24.13 1.80
C GLY A 342 5.28 -23.67 3.04
N ALA A 343 6.57 -24.02 3.14
CA ALA A 343 7.42 -23.54 4.22
C ALA A 343 7.67 -22.03 4.02
N PRO A 344 7.44 -21.20 5.04
CA PRO A 344 7.69 -19.76 4.91
C PRO A 344 9.21 -19.55 4.67
N PRO A 345 9.61 -18.83 3.62
CA PRO A 345 10.99 -18.41 3.46
C PRO A 345 11.38 -17.48 4.62
N ASP A 346 12.69 -17.26 4.81
CA ASP A 346 13.13 -16.22 5.74
C ASP A 346 12.56 -14.85 5.30
N LEU A 347 11.74 -14.24 6.15
CA LEU A 347 11.01 -13.02 5.82
C LEU A 347 11.95 -11.86 5.46
N ALA A 348 13.09 -11.74 6.15
CA ALA A 348 14.04 -10.66 5.86
C ALA A 348 14.73 -10.88 4.50
N GLU A 349 15.06 -12.12 4.13
CA GLU A 349 15.59 -12.46 2.81
C GLU A 349 14.56 -12.21 1.72
N GLY A 350 13.29 -12.58 1.98
CA GLY A 350 12.18 -12.33 1.06
C GLY A 350 11.98 -10.85 0.77
N ILE A 351 11.84 -10.03 1.80
CA ILE A 351 11.66 -8.57 1.65
C ILE A 351 12.88 -7.94 0.95
N ALA A 352 14.10 -8.36 1.31
CA ALA A 352 15.31 -7.86 0.67
C ALA A 352 15.33 -8.20 -0.84
N ALA A 353 14.90 -9.41 -1.21
CA ALA A 353 14.81 -9.81 -2.61
C ALA A 353 13.76 -9.02 -3.40
N GLU A 354 12.61 -8.67 -2.78
CA GLU A 354 11.58 -7.82 -3.40
C GLU A 354 12.10 -6.40 -3.63
N LEU A 355 12.74 -5.81 -2.63
CA LEU A 355 13.35 -4.48 -2.75
C LEU A 355 14.46 -4.46 -3.81
N ASP A 356 15.31 -5.49 -3.87
CA ASP A 356 16.35 -5.61 -4.89
C ASP A 356 15.76 -5.81 -6.29
N TRP A 357 14.67 -6.60 -6.41
CA TRP A 357 13.94 -6.73 -7.67
C TRP A 357 13.40 -5.37 -8.12
N THR A 358 12.72 -4.63 -7.24
CA THR A 358 12.15 -3.31 -7.55
C THR A 358 13.25 -2.32 -7.93
N ARG A 359 14.34 -2.27 -7.17
CA ARG A 359 15.52 -1.44 -7.44
C ARG A 359 16.07 -1.67 -8.85
N ARG A 360 16.16 -2.94 -9.29
CA ARG A 360 16.59 -3.28 -10.65
C ARG A 360 15.61 -2.81 -11.72
N GLN A 361 14.28 -2.88 -11.47
CA GLN A 361 13.31 -2.34 -12.42
C GLN A 361 13.47 -0.82 -12.53
N LEU A 362 13.60 -0.10 -11.40
CA LEU A 362 13.81 1.36 -11.40
C LEU A 362 15.11 1.77 -12.09
N ALA A 363 16.18 1.01 -11.89
CA ALA A 363 17.45 1.24 -12.57
C ALA A 363 17.33 1.06 -14.10
N ALA A 364 16.53 0.09 -14.56
CA ALA A 364 16.26 -0.12 -15.98
C ALA A 364 15.50 1.06 -16.62
N LEU A 365 14.72 1.82 -15.84
CA LEU A 365 14.07 3.09 -16.23
C LEU A 365 15.01 4.30 -16.13
N GLY A 366 16.26 4.10 -15.78
CA GLY A 366 17.28 5.16 -15.70
C GLY A 366 17.41 5.85 -14.34
N LEU A 367 16.68 5.40 -13.32
CA LEU A 367 16.85 5.91 -11.96
C LEU A 367 18.19 5.44 -11.36
N LYS A 368 18.84 6.28 -10.57
CA LYS A 368 20.15 5.99 -9.95
C LYS A 368 20.05 6.10 -8.43
N GLU A 369 20.65 5.18 -7.71
CA GLU A 369 20.75 5.26 -6.25
C GLU A 369 21.53 6.50 -5.79
N LEU A 370 21.07 7.10 -4.66
CA LEU A 370 21.67 8.28 -4.03
C LEU A 370 22.45 7.89 -2.79
#